data_9279178b4d84434eb0882444daaec7a3
#
_entry.id   9279178b4d84434eb0882444daaec7a3
#
_cell.length_a   1.000
_cell.length_b   1.000
_cell.length_c   1.000
_cell.angle_alpha   90.00
_cell.angle_beta   90.00
_cell.angle_gamma   90.00
#
_symmetry.space_group_name_H-M   'P 1'
#
loop_
_entity.id
_entity.type
_entity.pdbx_description
1 polymer ?
#
loop_
_entity_poly.entity_id
_entity_poly.type
_entity_poly.pdbx_seq_one_letter_code
_entity_poly.pdbx_strand_id
1 'polypeptide(L)'
;MTFLSNISHFITSNQKSLIDWEPYFQRFTFSDIYKKCPRVYQSQYFGDNDYEWRLTEALKMAYLKNPTYAHSMIIAMIQEEIKPNDQLLQNNPFIEEVLSKGGTPINMIVPLSQSNKYIKISPLPNPFYEELVENICKTYNCGIYIATEILSRKLIENLVIDVLRKKYGTTRLDLYYITANRRFQPFSTLVNNFEINISDFHYIIPSLDRDFINKINKFRDSGNSAAHNLEFQGVKDKLDKNNLDLESVVKTLLRLLSSL
;
A
#
# COMPACT_ATOMS: atom_id res chain seq x y z
N MET A 1 0.99 1.55 -16.54
CA MET A 1 0.52 2.83 -15.93
C MET A 1 -0.90 2.64 -15.41
N THR A 2 -1.26 3.29 -14.30
CA THR A 2 -2.64 3.29 -13.83
C THR A 2 -3.48 4.27 -14.65
N PHE A 3 -4.80 4.09 -14.68
CA PHE A 3 -5.73 5.02 -15.37
C PHE A 3 -5.50 6.49 -14.95
N LEU A 4 -5.38 6.78 -13.65
CA LEU A 4 -5.16 8.14 -13.16
C LEU A 4 -3.80 8.70 -13.56
N SER A 5 -2.77 7.87 -13.65
CA SER A 5 -1.48 8.28 -14.19
C SER A 5 -1.57 8.65 -15.66
N ASN A 6 -2.35 7.91 -16.46
CA ASN A 6 -2.58 8.24 -17.88
C ASN A 6 -3.37 9.55 -18.02
N ILE A 7 -4.37 9.78 -17.16
CA ILE A 7 -5.12 11.03 -17.12
C ILE A 7 -4.21 12.21 -16.74
N SER A 8 -3.41 12.06 -15.68
CA SER A 8 -2.48 13.10 -15.25
C SER A 8 -1.47 13.42 -16.37
N HIS A 9 -0.89 12.40 -16.97
CA HIS A 9 0.01 12.56 -18.11
C HIS A 9 -0.65 13.30 -19.29
N PHE A 10 -1.87 12.88 -19.64
CA PHE A 10 -2.63 13.55 -20.71
C PHE A 10 -2.87 15.04 -20.40
N ILE A 11 -3.29 15.38 -19.19
CA ILE A 11 -3.54 16.75 -18.78
C ILE A 11 -2.24 17.56 -18.79
N THR A 12 -1.19 17.08 -18.15
CA THR A 12 0.09 17.80 -18.03
C THR A 12 0.79 18.00 -19.36
N SER A 13 0.64 17.03 -20.28
CA SER A 13 1.25 17.12 -21.62
C SER A 13 0.47 17.99 -22.62
N ASN A 14 -0.81 18.27 -22.36
CA ASN A 14 -1.67 18.97 -23.31
C ASN A 14 -2.23 20.30 -22.78
N GLN A 15 -1.95 20.68 -21.54
CA GLN A 15 -2.33 21.98 -21.00
C GLN A 15 -1.58 23.11 -21.74
N LYS A 16 -2.31 24.17 -22.13
CA LYS A 16 -1.76 25.32 -22.84
C LYS A 16 -1.37 26.48 -21.93
N SER A 17 -1.88 26.47 -20.70
CA SER A 17 -1.66 27.45 -19.64
C SER A 17 -1.70 26.81 -18.27
N LEU A 18 -1.34 27.55 -17.24
CA LEU A 18 -1.51 27.11 -15.88
C LEU A 18 -2.99 26.91 -15.58
N ILE A 19 -3.33 25.72 -15.04
CA ILE A 19 -4.70 25.39 -14.63
C ILE A 19 -4.89 25.87 -13.20
N ASP A 20 -5.96 26.61 -12.94
CA ASP A 20 -6.39 26.89 -11.58
C ASP A 20 -7.18 25.67 -11.06
N TRP A 21 -6.53 24.89 -10.23
CA TRP A 21 -7.09 23.63 -9.70
C TRP A 21 -8.14 23.86 -8.61
N GLU A 22 -8.06 24.96 -7.88
CA GLU A 22 -8.91 25.19 -6.72
C GLU A 22 -10.40 25.19 -7.05
N PRO A 23 -10.89 25.90 -8.11
CA PRO A 23 -12.30 25.88 -8.49
C PRO A 23 -12.84 24.49 -8.80
N TYR A 24 -12.04 23.63 -9.45
CA TYR A 24 -12.46 22.25 -9.75
C TYR A 24 -12.64 21.42 -8.48
N PHE A 25 -11.66 21.46 -7.59
CA PHE A 25 -11.76 20.74 -6.31
C PHE A 25 -12.92 21.29 -5.45
N GLN A 26 -13.20 22.59 -5.48
CA GLN A 26 -14.34 23.20 -4.78
C GLN A 26 -15.67 22.77 -5.39
N ARG A 27 -15.83 22.89 -6.71
CA ARG A 27 -17.04 22.56 -7.46
C ARG A 27 -17.49 21.11 -7.24
N PHE A 28 -16.55 20.19 -7.10
CA PHE A 28 -16.83 18.78 -6.92
C PHE A 28 -16.67 18.28 -5.46
N THR A 29 -16.68 19.19 -4.49
CA THR A 29 -16.65 18.90 -3.04
C THR A 29 -15.36 18.28 -2.50
N PHE A 30 -14.22 18.57 -3.13
CA PHE A 30 -12.90 18.09 -2.77
C PHE A 30 -11.96 19.17 -2.20
N SER A 31 -12.49 20.28 -1.68
CA SER A 31 -11.69 21.39 -1.12
C SER A 31 -10.74 20.95 -0.01
N ASP A 32 -11.12 19.93 0.78
CA ASP A 32 -10.27 19.33 1.81
C ASP A 32 -9.06 18.57 1.23
N ILE A 33 -9.22 17.98 0.04
CA ILE A 33 -8.14 17.30 -0.68
C ILE A 33 -7.19 18.33 -1.26
N TYR A 34 -7.71 19.38 -1.90
CA TYR A 34 -6.89 20.46 -2.44
C TYR A 34 -5.98 21.08 -1.38
N LYS A 35 -6.53 21.36 -0.19
CA LYS A 35 -5.77 21.88 0.95
C LYS A 35 -4.66 20.93 1.43
N LYS A 36 -4.83 19.62 1.27
CA LYS A 36 -3.82 18.61 1.61
C LYS A 36 -2.76 18.41 0.52
N CYS A 37 -3.02 18.92 -0.69
CA CYS A 37 -2.14 18.78 -1.85
C CYS A 37 -1.63 20.13 -2.38
N PRO A 38 -1.08 21.04 -1.55
CA PRO A 38 -0.69 22.40 -1.96
C PRO A 38 0.37 22.40 -3.06
N ARG A 39 1.15 21.32 -3.15
CA ARG A 39 2.22 21.20 -4.15
C ARG A 39 1.74 20.94 -5.57
N VAL A 40 0.48 20.60 -5.81
CA VAL A 40 -0.06 20.47 -7.18
C VAL A 40 0.09 21.78 -7.94
N TYR A 41 -0.38 22.88 -7.34
CA TYR A 41 -0.25 24.21 -7.95
C TYR A 41 1.22 24.68 -7.98
N GLN A 42 1.97 24.48 -6.90
CA GLN A 42 3.37 24.91 -6.83
C GLN A 42 4.23 24.20 -7.88
N SER A 43 4.12 22.87 -7.99
CA SER A 43 4.89 22.10 -8.98
C SER A 43 4.52 22.47 -10.42
N GLN A 44 3.24 22.78 -10.67
CA GLN A 44 2.82 23.30 -11.96
C GLN A 44 3.42 24.69 -12.26
N TYR A 45 3.36 25.61 -11.28
CA TYR A 45 3.84 26.98 -11.43
C TYR A 45 5.34 27.06 -11.68
N PHE A 46 6.12 26.23 -10.96
CA PHE A 46 7.58 26.20 -11.10
C PHE A 46 8.07 25.26 -12.21
N GLY A 47 7.17 24.47 -12.83
CA GLY A 47 7.54 23.50 -13.86
C GLY A 47 8.33 22.33 -13.31
N ASP A 48 8.06 21.93 -12.05
CA ASP A 48 8.76 20.84 -11.40
C ASP A 48 8.45 19.50 -12.07
N ASN A 49 9.44 18.63 -12.17
CA ASN A 49 9.31 17.28 -12.74
C ASN A 49 8.33 16.37 -11.97
N ASP A 50 7.95 16.75 -10.76
CA ASP A 50 7.01 15.96 -9.92
C ASP A 50 5.53 16.37 -10.13
N TYR A 51 5.21 17.37 -10.98
CA TYR A 51 3.85 17.87 -11.19
C TYR A 51 2.85 16.78 -11.58
N GLU A 52 3.18 15.96 -12.58
CA GLU A 52 2.32 14.84 -13.01
C GLU A 52 2.04 13.86 -11.87
N TRP A 53 3.06 13.54 -11.10
CA TRP A 53 2.90 12.67 -9.94
C TRP A 53 2.03 13.29 -8.86
N ARG A 54 2.21 14.59 -8.55
CA ARG A 54 1.38 15.33 -7.57
C ARG A 54 -0.09 15.36 -7.99
N LEU A 55 -0.34 15.61 -9.26
CA LEU A 55 -1.69 15.56 -9.82
C LEU A 55 -2.30 14.18 -9.68
N THR A 56 -1.55 13.13 -10.03
CA THR A 56 -1.99 11.75 -9.88
C THR A 56 -2.40 11.44 -8.44
N GLU A 57 -1.64 11.87 -7.44
CA GLU A 57 -1.96 11.65 -6.04
C GLU A 57 -3.23 12.41 -5.60
N ALA A 58 -3.40 13.66 -6.03
CA ALA A 58 -4.60 14.42 -5.73
C ALA A 58 -5.86 13.79 -6.35
N LEU A 59 -5.77 13.34 -7.60
CA LEU A 59 -6.85 12.63 -8.28
C LEU A 59 -7.18 11.28 -7.61
N LYS A 60 -6.18 10.54 -7.14
CA LYS A 60 -6.40 9.31 -6.37
C LYS A 60 -7.18 9.58 -5.09
N MET A 61 -6.81 10.61 -4.33
CA MET A 61 -7.53 11.00 -3.12
C MET A 61 -8.98 11.38 -3.42
N ALA A 62 -9.23 12.10 -4.50
CA ALA A 62 -10.58 12.45 -4.94
C ALA A 62 -11.40 11.20 -5.32
N TYR A 63 -10.82 10.28 -6.06
CA TYR A 63 -11.46 9.02 -6.42
C TYR A 63 -11.78 8.15 -5.21
N LEU A 64 -10.86 8.04 -4.25
CA LEU A 64 -11.09 7.29 -3.01
C LEU A 64 -12.23 7.86 -2.19
N LYS A 65 -12.42 9.20 -2.23
CA LYS A 65 -13.48 9.88 -1.50
C LYS A 65 -14.84 9.75 -2.20
N ASN A 66 -14.89 10.01 -3.50
CA ASN A 66 -16.11 9.88 -4.30
C ASN A 66 -15.75 9.66 -5.79
N PRO A 67 -15.79 8.41 -6.29
CA PRO A 67 -15.42 8.09 -7.66
C PRO A 67 -16.24 8.83 -8.71
N THR A 68 -17.55 8.99 -8.49
CA THR A 68 -18.46 9.66 -9.43
C THR A 68 -18.12 11.14 -9.59
N TYR A 69 -17.92 11.83 -8.47
CA TYR A 69 -17.57 13.25 -8.48
C TYR A 69 -16.15 13.49 -9.00
N ALA A 70 -15.21 12.59 -8.65
CA ALA A 70 -13.85 12.66 -9.18
C ALA A 70 -13.83 12.47 -10.70
N HIS A 71 -14.61 11.55 -11.23
CA HIS A 71 -14.75 11.33 -12.66
C HIS A 71 -15.35 12.56 -13.36
N SER A 72 -16.43 13.12 -12.80
CA SER A 72 -17.05 14.35 -13.32
C SER A 72 -16.08 15.55 -13.28
N MET A 73 -15.26 15.66 -12.24
CA MET A 73 -14.21 16.67 -12.13
C MET A 73 -13.17 16.52 -13.24
N ILE A 74 -12.70 15.30 -13.49
CA ILE A 74 -11.73 15.02 -14.57
C ILE A 74 -12.32 15.40 -15.93
N ILE A 75 -13.58 15.01 -16.22
CA ILE A 75 -14.25 15.37 -17.47
C ILE A 75 -14.31 16.89 -17.62
N ALA A 76 -14.76 17.60 -16.60
CA ALA A 76 -14.85 19.06 -16.62
C ALA A 76 -13.47 19.69 -16.92
N MET A 77 -12.41 19.24 -16.25
CA MET A 77 -11.06 19.74 -16.48
C MET A 77 -10.58 19.50 -17.91
N ILE A 78 -10.80 18.30 -18.45
CA ILE A 78 -10.40 17.99 -19.83
C ILE A 78 -11.18 18.84 -20.81
N GLN A 79 -12.48 19.00 -20.63
CA GLN A 79 -13.35 19.78 -21.53
C GLN A 79 -13.12 21.28 -21.44
N GLU A 80 -12.89 21.82 -20.25
CA GLU A 80 -12.79 23.27 -20.04
C GLU A 80 -11.37 23.79 -20.28
N GLU A 81 -10.31 23.02 -19.93
CA GLU A 81 -8.92 23.47 -19.99
C GLU A 81 -8.17 22.93 -21.22
N ILE A 82 -8.30 21.62 -21.50
CA ILE A 82 -7.56 20.99 -22.61
C ILE A 82 -8.30 21.24 -23.94
N LYS A 83 -9.63 21.11 -23.94
CA LYS A 83 -10.50 21.27 -25.12
C LYS A 83 -9.99 20.41 -26.29
N PRO A 84 -9.95 19.10 -26.14
CA PRO A 84 -9.35 18.21 -27.12
C PRO A 84 -10.11 18.28 -28.45
N ASN A 85 -9.38 18.34 -29.56
CA ASN A 85 -9.92 18.18 -30.89
C ASN A 85 -9.95 16.71 -31.32
N ASP A 86 -10.59 16.42 -32.46
CA ASP A 86 -10.75 15.04 -32.95
C ASP A 86 -9.42 14.32 -33.14
N GLN A 87 -8.38 15.02 -33.62
CA GLN A 87 -7.05 14.42 -33.80
C GLN A 87 -6.40 14.04 -32.46
N LEU A 88 -6.57 14.89 -31.43
CA LEU A 88 -6.05 14.59 -30.10
C LEU A 88 -6.78 13.40 -29.45
N LEU A 89 -8.10 13.27 -29.68
CA LEU A 89 -8.90 12.14 -29.23
C LEU A 89 -8.52 10.86 -29.96
N GLN A 90 -8.34 10.89 -31.28
CA GLN A 90 -7.87 9.73 -32.06
C GLN A 90 -6.51 9.21 -31.57
N ASN A 91 -5.61 10.10 -31.19
CA ASN A 91 -4.31 9.74 -30.63
C ASN A 91 -4.39 9.24 -29.17
N ASN A 92 -5.51 9.50 -28.49
CA ASN A 92 -5.73 9.15 -27.09
C ASN A 92 -7.12 8.53 -26.88
N PRO A 93 -7.41 7.34 -27.45
CA PRO A 93 -8.76 6.76 -27.44
C PRO A 93 -9.32 6.53 -26.04
N PHE A 94 -8.45 6.36 -25.02
CA PHE A 94 -8.90 6.24 -23.64
C PHE A 94 -9.54 7.55 -23.11
N ILE A 95 -9.16 8.74 -23.64
CA ILE A 95 -9.79 10.02 -23.29
C ILE A 95 -11.19 10.10 -23.90
N GLU A 96 -11.36 9.64 -25.12
CA GLU A 96 -12.68 9.56 -25.76
C GLU A 96 -13.62 8.68 -24.93
N GLU A 97 -13.12 7.55 -24.45
CA GLU A 97 -13.87 6.67 -23.55
C GLU A 97 -14.25 7.38 -22.23
N VAL A 98 -13.32 8.16 -21.64
CA VAL A 98 -13.56 8.96 -20.42
C VAL A 98 -14.68 9.97 -20.67
N LEU A 99 -14.63 10.69 -21.77
CA LEU A 99 -15.59 11.74 -22.09
C LEU A 99 -16.97 11.20 -22.48
N SER A 100 -17.03 10.04 -23.17
CA SER A 100 -18.29 9.44 -23.63
C SER A 100 -19.13 8.86 -22.49
N LYS A 101 -18.50 8.42 -21.41
CA LYS A 101 -19.18 7.82 -20.25
C LYS A 101 -19.81 8.83 -19.28
N GLY A 102 -19.75 10.12 -19.57
CA GLY A 102 -20.52 11.23 -19.00
C GLY A 102 -20.86 11.13 -17.51
N GLY A 103 -19.90 11.23 -16.59
CA GLY A 103 -20.14 11.17 -15.14
C GLY A 103 -20.42 9.77 -14.57
N THR A 104 -20.58 8.74 -15.39
CA THR A 104 -20.53 7.36 -14.94
C THR A 104 -19.06 7.00 -14.71
N PRO A 105 -18.67 6.63 -13.49
CA PRO A 105 -17.29 6.19 -13.27
C PRO A 105 -16.99 5.14 -14.33
N ILE A 106 -15.98 5.36 -15.15
CA ILE A 106 -15.35 4.23 -15.83
C ILE A 106 -15.07 3.28 -14.71
N ASN A 107 -15.58 2.06 -14.80
CA ASN A 107 -15.20 1.01 -13.89
C ASN A 107 -13.68 0.95 -13.93
N MET A 108 -13.06 1.85 -13.20
CA MET A 108 -11.75 1.61 -12.70
C MET A 108 -11.91 0.38 -11.86
N ILE A 109 -11.75 -0.73 -12.55
CA ILE A 109 -11.44 -1.96 -11.91
C ILE A 109 -10.06 -1.78 -11.31
N VAL A 110 -10.03 -0.99 -10.29
CA VAL A 110 -9.48 -1.34 -9.02
C VAL A 110 -10.66 -1.21 -8.06
N PRO A 111 -11.53 -2.19 -8.00
CA PRO A 111 -12.28 -2.36 -6.78
C PRO A 111 -11.22 -2.59 -5.72
N LEU A 112 -10.96 -1.58 -4.92
CA LEU A 112 -10.32 -1.76 -3.61
C LEU A 112 -11.12 -2.73 -2.73
N SER A 113 -12.18 -3.31 -3.26
CA SER A 113 -13.11 -4.10 -2.45
C SER A 113 -13.27 -5.56 -2.81
N GLN A 114 -12.78 -6.14 -3.91
CA GLN A 114 -13.09 -7.58 -4.03
C GLN A 114 -12.16 -8.53 -4.77
N SER A 115 -11.16 -8.22 -5.56
CA SER A 115 -10.58 -9.31 -6.33
C SER A 115 -9.11 -9.67 -6.14
N ASN A 116 -8.25 -8.79 -5.68
CA ASN A 116 -6.86 -9.21 -5.48
C ASN A 116 -6.28 -8.68 -4.17
N LYS A 117 -6.80 -9.20 -3.05
CA LYS A 117 -6.05 -9.10 -1.81
C LYS A 117 -4.75 -9.87 -2.02
N TYR A 118 -3.62 -9.17 -1.99
CA TYR A 118 -2.29 -9.78 -2.04
C TYR A 118 -2.15 -10.88 -0.98
N ILE A 119 -2.73 -10.64 0.20
CA ILE A 119 -2.86 -11.65 1.27
C ILE A 119 -4.31 -11.71 1.76
N LYS A 120 -4.80 -12.94 1.99
CA LYS A 120 -6.17 -13.21 2.48
C LYS A 120 -6.10 -13.76 3.89
N ILE A 121 -6.20 -12.86 4.87
CA ILE A 121 -6.07 -13.18 6.28
C ILE A 121 -7.27 -12.58 7.03
N SER A 122 -7.99 -13.43 7.75
CA SER A 122 -9.11 -13.06 8.62
C SER A 122 -9.43 -14.25 9.55
N PRO A 123 -9.84 -14.01 10.81
CA PRO A 123 -9.91 -12.72 11.48
C PRO A 123 -8.53 -12.20 11.93
N LEU A 124 -8.42 -10.89 12.15
CA LEU A 124 -7.23 -10.24 12.69
C LEU A 124 -7.49 -9.81 14.14
N PRO A 125 -6.45 -9.76 15.01
CA PRO A 125 -6.65 -9.62 16.46
C PRO A 125 -7.09 -8.20 16.89
N ASN A 126 -6.83 -7.19 16.09
CA ASN A 126 -7.19 -5.81 16.39
C ASN A 126 -7.09 -4.91 15.15
N PRO A 127 -7.64 -3.66 15.20
CA PRO A 127 -7.63 -2.71 14.08
C PRO A 127 -6.25 -2.36 13.54
N PHE A 128 -5.20 -2.39 14.36
CA PHE A 128 -3.83 -2.14 13.91
C PHE A 128 -3.38 -3.17 12.86
N TYR A 129 -3.66 -4.45 13.08
CA TYR A 129 -3.32 -5.50 12.12
C TYR A 129 -4.22 -5.44 10.88
N GLU A 130 -5.49 -5.03 11.04
CA GLU A 130 -6.40 -4.82 9.91
C GLU A 130 -5.87 -3.72 8.99
N GLU A 131 -5.50 -2.58 9.54
CA GLU A 131 -4.90 -1.48 8.81
C GLU A 131 -3.58 -1.87 8.14
N LEU A 132 -2.72 -2.61 8.83
CA LEU A 132 -1.43 -3.04 8.30
C LEU A 132 -1.59 -4.00 7.12
N VAL A 133 -2.50 -4.98 7.21
CA VAL A 133 -2.84 -5.89 6.10
C VAL A 133 -3.46 -5.13 4.93
N GLU A 134 -4.35 -4.18 5.20
CA GLU A 134 -4.93 -3.33 4.17
C GLU A 134 -3.85 -2.50 3.44
N ASN A 135 -2.90 -1.92 4.18
CA ASN A 135 -1.79 -1.16 3.61
C ASN A 135 -0.84 -2.04 2.77
N ILE A 136 -0.58 -3.29 3.19
CA ILE A 136 0.16 -4.29 2.38
C ILE A 136 -0.56 -4.53 1.04
N CYS A 137 -1.86 -4.77 1.08
CA CYS A 137 -2.66 -4.98 -0.14
C CYS A 137 -2.71 -3.71 -1.02
N LYS A 138 -2.85 -2.53 -0.43
CA LYS A 138 -2.85 -1.25 -1.15
C LYS A 138 -1.52 -1.00 -1.86
N THR A 139 -0.39 -1.16 -1.15
CA THR A 139 0.94 -0.93 -1.74
C THR A 139 1.24 -1.92 -2.86
N TYR A 140 0.85 -3.20 -2.70
CA TYR A 140 0.97 -4.19 -3.77
C TYR A 140 0.14 -3.81 -5.01
N ASN A 141 -1.14 -3.46 -4.83
CA ASN A 141 -2.03 -3.09 -5.92
C ASN A 141 -1.61 -1.79 -6.63
N CYS A 142 -0.96 -0.88 -5.90
CA CYS A 142 -0.38 0.34 -6.46
C CYS A 142 0.99 0.14 -7.14
N GLY A 143 1.53 -1.10 -7.15
CA GLY A 143 2.85 -1.37 -7.71
C GLY A 143 4.02 -0.86 -6.87
N ILE A 144 3.77 -0.47 -5.60
CA ILE A 144 4.81 0.01 -4.68
C ILE A 144 5.39 -1.21 -3.93
N TYR A 145 6.04 -2.10 -4.67
CA TYR A 145 6.47 -3.42 -4.19
C TYR A 145 7.49 -3.35 -3.06
N ILE A 146 8.36 -2.34 -3.06
CA ILE A 146 9.31 -2.08 -1.97
C ILE A 146 8.55 -1.88 -0.65
N ALA A 147 7.52 -1.02 -0.63
CA ALA A 147 6.71 -0.80 0.55
C ALA A 147 5.96 -2.07 0.97
N THR A 148 5.48 -2.86 0.02
CA THR A 148 4.82 -4.16 0.29
C THR A 148 5.76 -5.10 1.06
N GLU A 149 7.03 -5.20 0.67
CA GLU A 149 8.03 -6.05 1.36
C GLU A 149 8.33 -5.52 2.78
N ILE A 150 8.51 -4.21 2.94
CA ILE A 150 8.77 -3.58 4.24
C ILE A 150 7.59 -3.79 5.20
N LEU A 151 6.36 -3.58 4.73
CA LEU A 151 5.15 -3.74 5.53
C LEU A 151 4.88 -5.22 5.87
N SER A 152 5.16 -6.15 4.95
CA SER A 152 5.06 -7.59 5.21
C SER A 152 6.04 -8.04 6.30
N ARG A 153 7.28 -7.55 6.24
CA ARG A 153 8.26 -7.76 7.32
C ARG A 153 7.74 -7.22 8.65
N LYS A 154 7.21 -6.00 8.67
CA LYS A 154 6.69 -5.37 9.87
C LYS A 154 5.52 -6.15 10.48
N LEU A 155 4.64 -6.70 9.66
CA LEU A 155 3.53 -7.55 10.10
C LEU A 155 4.03 -8.78 10.85
N ILE A 156 4.99 -9.50 10.28
CA ILE A 156 5.57 -10.70 10.90
C ILE A 156 6.31 -10.34 12.19
N GLU A 157 7.13 -9.29 12.18
CA GLU A 157 7.87 -8.80 13.35
C GLU A 157 6.94 -8.52 14.54
N ASN A 158 5.86 -7.78 14.31
CA ASN A 158 4.90 -7.45 15.35
C ASN A 158 4.18 -8.70 15.90
N LEU A 159 3.79 -9.63 15.01
CA LEU A 159 3.15 -10.87 15.43
C LEU A 159 4.11 -11.76 16.27
N VAL A 160 5.39 -11.84 15.91
CA VAL A 160 6.40 -12.56 16.72
C VAL A 160 6.54 -11.91 18.09
N ILE A 161 6.59 -10.58 18.17
CA ILE A 161 6.61 -9.86 19.46
C ILE A 161 5.39 -10.21 20.29
N ASP A 162 4.19 -10.17 19.70
CA ASP A 162 2.94 -10.42 20.43
C ASP A 162 2.83 -11.86 20.89
N VAL A 163 3.28 -12.84 20.09
CA VAL A 163 3.35 -14.25 20.50
C VAL A 163 4.29 -14.44 21.68
N LEU A 164 5.52 -13.92 21.61
CA LEU A 164 6.49 -14.01 22.70
C LEU A 164 5.98 -13.30 23.97
N ARG A 165 5.42 -12.10 23.81
CA ARG A 165 4.84 -11.33 24.91
C ARG A 165 3.68 -12.06 25.58
N LYS A 166 2.79 -12.68 24.81
CA LYS A 166 1.64 -13.40 25.34
C LYS A 166 2.05 -14.71 26.04
N LYS A 167 3.04 -15.42 25.48
CA LYS A 167 3.56 -16.67 26.05
C LYS A 167 4.32 -16.45 27.37
N TYR A 168 5.21 -15.47 27.41
CA TYR A 168 6.18 -15.33 28.49
C TYR A 168 5.89 -14.18 29.45
N GLY A 169 5.02 -13.24 29.08
CA GLY A 169 4.66 -12.10 29.93
C GLY A 169 5.87 -11.31 30.39
N THR A 170 5.82 -10.82 31.62
CA THR A 170 6.91 -10.07 32.24
C THR A 170 8.03 -10.95 32.81
N THR A 171 7.82 -12.28 32.92
CA THR A 171 8.79 -13.21 33.48
C THR A 171 10.02 -13.40 32.60
N ARG A 172 9.85 -13.33 31.28
CA ARG A 172 10.93 -13.46 30.31
C ARG A 172 10.89 -12.28 29.34
N LEU A 173 10.87 -11.06 29.90
CA LEU A 173 10.86 -9.81 29.15
C LEU A 173 12.05 -9.70 28.18
N ASP A 174 13.19 -10.29 28.60
CA ASP A 174 14.43 -10.37 27.84
C ASP A 174 14.26 -10.95 26.43
N LEU A 175 13.28 -11.83 26.22
CA LEU A 175 13.07 -12.48 24.94
C LEU A 175 12.55 -11.52 23.84
N TYR A 176 11.86 -10.46 24.20
CA TYR A 176 11.24 -9.55 23.23
C TYR A 176 11.48 -8.07 23.49
N TYR A 177 11.99 -7.67 24.65
CA TYR A 177 12.14 -6.26 25.02
C TYR A 177 13.46 -5.98 25.73
N ILE A 178 14.09 -4.85 25.40
CA ILE A 178 15.32 -4.36 26.03
C ILE A 178 14.94 -3.25 27.00
N THR A 179 14.89 -3.57 28.29
CA THR A 179 14.47 -2.63 29.35
C THR A 179 15.36 -1.39 29.43
N ALA A 180 16.67 -1.56 29.32
CA ALA A 180 17.63 -0.46 29.37
C ALA A 180 17.39 0.58 28.27
N ASN A 181 16.98 0.15 27.09
CA ASN A 181 16.80 1.00 25.93
C ASN A 181 15.32 1.34 25.65
N ARG A 182 14.40 0.81 26.44
CA ARG A 182 12.93 0.97 26.30
C ARG A 182 12.43 0.66 24.89
N ARG A 183 12.96 -0.42 24.26
CA ARG A 183 12.59 -0.81 22.90
C ARG A 183 12.47 -2.33 22.78
N PHE A 184 11.75 -2.77 21.76
CA PHE A 184 11.72 -4.18 21.41
C PHE A 184 13.10 -4.66 20.92
N GLN A 185 13.35 -5.96 21.06
CA GLN A 185 14.52 -6.61 20.51
C GLN A 185 14.56 -6.45 18.98
N PRO A 186 15.76 -6.39 18.36
CA PRO A 186 15.90 -6.45 16.91
C PRO A 186 15.21 -7.69 16.34
N PHE A 187 14.64 -7.59 15.14
CA PHE A 187 13.88 -8.69 14.56
C PHE A 187 14.68 -9.99 14.42
N SER A 188 15.98 -9.92 14.12
CA SER A 188 16.87 -11.08 14.12
C SER A 188 16.94 -11.76 15.48
N THR A 189 17.01 -11.00 16.57
CA THR A 189 17.03 -11.51 17.94
C THR A 189 15.67 -12.12 18.31
N LEU A 190 14.56 -11.48 17.91
CA LEU A 190 13.20 -12.02 18.12
C LEU A 190 13.02 -13.38 17.47
N VAL A 191 13.46 -13.53 16.21
CA VAL A 191 13.37 -14.81 15.48
C VAL A 191 14.24 -15.88 16.14
N ASN A 192 15.47 -15.54 16.54
CA ASN A 192 16.36 -16.46 17.23
C ASN A 192 15.77 -16.91 18.59
N ASN A 193 15.22 -15.98 19.37
CA ASN A 193 14.58 -16.31 20.64
C ASN A 193 13.34 -17.18 20.45
N PHE A 194 12.57 -16.92 19.38
CA PHE A 194 11.43 -17.77 19.02
C PHE A 194 11.89 -19.19 18.62
N GLU A 195 12.96 -19.32 17.81
CA GLU A 195 13.54 -20.59 17.38
C GLU A 195 14.05 -21.42 18.58
N ILE A 196 14.83 -20.80 19.49
CA ILE A 196 15.35 -21.48 20.68
C ILE A 196 14.22 -22.05 21.56
N ASN A 197 13.09 -21.35 21.62
CA ASN A 197 11.96 -21.74 22.46
C ASN A 197 10.81 -22.36 21.65
N ILE A 198 11.05 -22.84 20.44
CA ILE A 198 10.00 -23.33 19.53
C ILE A 198 9.21 -24.50 20.13
N SER A 199 9.87 -25.38 20.92
CA SER A 199 9.25 -26.50 21.60
C SER A 199 8.12 -26.10 22.55
N ASP A 200 8.18 -24.87 23.09
CA ASP A 200 7.17 -24.35 24.01
C ASP A 200 5.83 -24.08 23.34
N PHE A 201 5.78 -24.14 21.99
CA PHE A 201 4.60 -23.93 21.16
C PHE A 201 4.06 -25.24 20.54
N HIS A 202 4.79 -26.37 20.66
CA HIS A 202 4.41 -27.65 20.05
C HIS A 202 3.08 -28.21 20.56
N TYR A 203 2.64 -27.85 21.77
CA TYR A 203 1.32 -28.24 22.25
C TYR A 203 0.15 -27.58 21.52
N ILE A 204 0.42 -26.45 20.84
CA ILE A 204 -0.56 -25.73 19.99
C ILE A 204 -0.41 -26.18 18.53
N ILE A 205 0.84 -26.22 18.04
CA ILE A 205 1.18 -26.57 16.65
C ILE A 205 2.35 -27.57 16.69
N PRO A 206 2.07 -28.88 16.72
CA PRO A 206 3.12 -29.92 16.80
C PRO A 206 4.10 -29.90 15.62
N SER A 207 3.66 -29.42 14.44
CA SER A 207 4.46 -29.34 13.21
C SER A 207 5.28 -28.06 13.09
N LEU A 208 5.38 -27.25 14.15
CA LEU A 208 6.18 -26.05 14.11
C LEU A 208 7.66 -26.43 14.12
N ASP A 209 8.38 -26.07 13.07
CA ASP A 209 9.72 -26.55 12.81
C ASP A 209 10.66 -25.46 12.27
N ARG A 210 11.87 -25.89 11.88
CA ARG A 210 12.88 -24.99 11.32
C ARG A 210 12.46 -24.40 9.97
N ASP A 211 11.64 -25.08 9.18
CA ASP A 211 11.16 -24.55 7.90
C ASP A 211 10.26 -23.35 8.10
N PHE A 212 9.46 -23.35 9.16
CA PHE A 212 8.70 -22.17 9.56
C PHE A 212 9.62 -20.98 9.90
N ILE A 213 10.70 -21.22 10.64
CA ILE A 213 11.70 -20.20 10.97
C ILE A 213 12.40 -19.68 9.70
N ASN A 214 12.74 -20.56 8.77
CA ASN A 214 13.33 -20.19 7.49
C ASN A 214 12.41 -19.27 6.68
N LYS A 215 11.10 -19.51 6.67
CA LYS A 215 10.12 -18.65 6.04
C LYS A 215 10.08 -17.26 6.68
N ILE A 216 10.08 -17.16 8.01
CA ILE A 216 10.16 -15.86 8.72
C ILE A 216 11.44 -15.11 8.31
N ASN A 217 12.59 -15.78 8.31
CA ASN A 217 13.88 -15.20 7.94
C ASN A 217 13.87 -14.67 6.49
N LYS A 218 13.25 -15.39 5.56
CA LYS A 218 13.10 -14.95 4.17
C LYS A 218 12.41 -13.57 4.07
N PHE A 219 11.32 -13.36 4.83
CA PHE A 219 10.62 -12.07 4.85
C PHE A 219 11.42 -10.99 5.60
N ARG A 220 12.13 -11.37 6.68
CA ARG A 220 13.04 -10.45 7.38
C ARG A 220 14.10 -9.90 6.43
N ASP A 221 14.77 -10.78 5.72
CA ASP A 221 15.90 -10.44 4.85
C ASP A 221 15.43 -9.65 3.62
N SER A 222 14.28 -10.03 3.04
CA SER A 222 13.67 -9.29 1.93
C SER A 222 13.29 -7.88 2.33
N GLY A 223 12.61 -7.70 3.47
CA GLY A 223 12.21 -6.39 3.96
C GLY A 223 13.40 -5.53 4.41
N ASN A 224 14.48 -6.13 4.94
CA ASN A 224 15.72 -5.40 5.24
C ASN A 224 16.39 -4.91 3.95
N SER A 225 16.48 -5.76 2.94
CA SER A 225 17.03 -5.39 1.63
C SER A 225 16.21 -4.26 1.01
N ALA A 226 14.88 -4.35 1.07
CA ALA A 226 13.99 -3.30 0.58
C ALA A 226 14.16 -1.96 1.31
N ALA A 227 14.48 -1.98 2.62
CA ALA A 227 14.62 -0.78 3.42
C ALA A 227 16.00 -0.09 3.30
N HIS A 228 17.07 -0.84 3.02
CA HIS A 228 18.45 -0.38 3.16
C HIS A 228 19.30 -0.47 1.87
N ASN A 229 18.85 -1.20 0.86
CA ASN A 229 19.59 -1.31 -0.40
C ASN A 229 19.10 -0.25 -1.39
N LEU A 230 19.98 0.66 -1.77
CA LEU A 230 19.70 1.75 -2.73
C LEU A 230 19.33 1.23 -4.14
N GLU A 231 19.84 0.05 -4.51
CA GLU A 231 19.59 -0.57 -5.82
C GLU A 231 18.47 -1.62 -5.79
N PHE A 232 17.77 -1.75 -4.64
CA PHE A 232 16.71 -2.73 -4.51
C PHE A 232 15.52 -2.38 -5.41
N GLN A 233 15.20 -3.29 -6.32
CA GLN A 233 14.00 -3.21 -7.13
C GLN A 233 12.97 -4.21 -6.62
N GLY A 234 11.84 -3.72 -6.14
CA GLY A 234 10.68 -4.56 -5.79
C GLY A 234 10.11 -5.19 -7.07
N VAL A 235 10.13 -6.51 -7.14
CA VAL A 235 9.67 -7.26 -8.32
C VAL A 235 8.35 -7.94 -8.01
N LYS A 236 7.32 -7.67 -8.82
CA LYS A 236 5.98 -8.25 -8.69
C LYS A 236 6.02 -9.78 -8.62
N ASP A 237 6.75 -10.41 -9.54
CA ASP A 237 6.82 -11.87 -9.63
C ASP A 237 7.39 -12.54 -8.37
N LYS A 238 8.31 -11.86 -7.68
CA LYS A 238 8.85 -12.33 -6.40
C LYS A 238 7.79 -12.28 -5.31
N LEU A 239 7.02 -11.21 -5.25
CA LEU A 239 5.91 -11.06 -4.30
C LEU A 239 4.82 -12.10 -4.58
N ASP A 240 4.44 -12.31 -5.84
CA ASP A 240 3.43 -13.29 -6.24
C ASP A 240 3.81 -14.73 -5.85
N LYS A 241 5.09 -15.06 -5.96
CA LYS A 241 5.62 -16.38 -5.52
C LYS A 241 5.63 -16.54 -3.99
N ASN A 242 5.69 -15.43 -3.26
CA ASN A 242 5.85 -15.43 -1.81
C ASN A 242 4.54 -15.20 -1.04
N ASN A 243 3.44 -14.85 -1.72
CA ASN A 243 2.18 -14.48 -1.04
C ASN A 243 1.62 -15.63 -0.19
N LEU A 244 1.65 -16.87 -0.69
CA LEU A 244 1.18 -18.05 0.04
C LEU A 244 2.06 -18.36 1.26
N ASP A 245 3.38 -18.16 1.15
CA ASP A 245 4.28 -18.29 2.28
C ASP A 245 3.99 -17.22 3.33
N LEU A 246 3.74 -15.98 2.91
CA LEU A 246 3.36 -14.89 3.82
C LEU A 246 2.06 -15.20 4.56
N GLU A 247 1.02 -15.62 3.83
CA GLU A 247 -0.24 -16.03 4.44
C GLU A 247 -0.06 -17.18 5.43
N SER A 248 0.73 -18.19 5.08
CA SER A 248 1.01 -19.34 5.92
C SER A 248 1.69 -18.93 7.23
N VAL A 249 2.74 -18.09 7.14
CA VAL A 249 3.47 -17.57 8.31
C VAL A 249 2.53 -16.78 9.22
N VAL A 250 1.77 -15.84 8.65
CA VAL A 250 0.87 -14.98 9.42
C VAL A 250 -0.25 -15.79 10.06
N LYS A 251 -0.90 -16.71 9.33
CA LYS A 251 -1.95 -17.59 9.89
C LYS A 251 -1.42 -18.47 11.03
N THR A 252 -0.18 -18.98 10.92
CA THR A 252 0.47 -19.75 11.97
C THR A 252 0.69 -18.90 13.23
N LEU A 253 1.25 -17.68 13.09
CA LEU A 253 1.46 -16.78 14.21
C LEU A 253 0.14 -16.34 14.87
N LEU A 254 -0.89 -16.07 14.08
CA LEU A 254 -2.23 -15.74 14.59
C LEU A 254 -2.85 -16.91 15.35
N ARG A 255 -2.68 -18.14 14.86
CA ARG A 255 -3.13 -19.34 15.58
C ARG A 255 -2.43 -19.50 16.92
N LEU A 256 -1.11 -19.29 16.97
CA LEU A 256 -0.37 -19.26 18.23
C LEU A 256 -0.92 -18.17 19.15
N LEU A 257 -1.06 -16.96 18.63
CA LEU A 257 -1.54 -15.81 19.41
C LEU A 257 -2.96 -16.02 19.95
N SER A 258 -3.85 -16.67 19.22
CA SER A 258 -5.23 -16.94 19.68
C SER A 258 -5.32 -18.06 20.71
N SER A 259 -4.36 -19.00 20.70
CA SER A 259 -4.39 -20.21 21.55
C SER A 259 -3.56 -20.09 22.83
N LEU A 260 -2.74 -19.06 22.98
CA LEU A 260 -2.02 -18.71 24.20
C LEU A 260 -2.91 -17.90 25.14
#